data_7eb7b1270eac5c9807a637c145dce3b9
#
_entry.id   7eb7b1270eac5c9807a637c145dce3b9
#
_cell.length_a   1.000
_cell.length_b   1.000
_cell.length_c   1.000
_cell.angle_alpha   90.00
_cell.angle_beta   90.00
_cell.angle_gamma   90.00
#
_symmetry.space_group_name_H-M   'P 1'
#
loop_
_entity.id
_entity.type
_entity.pdbx_description
1 polymer ?
#
loop_
_entity_poly.entity_id
_entity_poly.type
_entity_poly.pdbx_seq_one_letter_code
_entity_poly.pdbx_strand_id
1 'polypeptide(L)'
;MKRPRVLLVDDEPDLLDLLELDMVRMGLDSARAGNVTEALEQLEKSSFDLCLTDMRLPDGEGLSIVRHIAEHAPETPVAVITAFGSAESAVAALKAGAFDYVEKPVTPEKVRSLVRSALKVPEPVGITRGDRPLVGNSPPMVLVRALIEKVSRSQAPVFVTGETGTGKEVAARLVHSLGARAEGPFVAVNCGAIPENLMESEFFGYRKGAFTGA
;
A
#
# COMPACT_ATOMS: atom_id res chain seq x y z
N MET A 1 -4.73 21.02 16.03
CA MET A 1 -4.54 20.50 14.65
C MET A 1 -5.82 19.77 14.26
N LYS A 2 -6.32 19.97 13.04
CA LYS A 2 -7.49 19.25 12.52
C LYS A 2 -7.09 17.78 12.32
N ARG A 3 -7.91 16.83 12.76
CA ARG A 3 -7.65 15.40 12.53
C ARG A 3 -7.88 15.11 11.05
N PRO A 4 -7.03 14.30 10.40
CA PRO A 4 -7.29 13.86 9.03
C PRO A 4 -8.61 13.07 8.97
N ARG A 5 -9.36 13.25 7.88
CA ARG A 5 -10.68 12.64 7.68
C ARG A 5 -10.67 11.66 6.51
N VAL A 6 -11.16 10.45 6.75
CA VAL A 6 -11.18 9.36 5.79
C VAL A 6 -12.61 9.05 5.35
N LEU A 7 -12.86 8.97 4.05
CA LEU A 7 -14.12 8.46 3.50
C LEU A 7 -13.98 6.94 3.31
N LEU A 8 -14.89 6.20 3.93
CA LEU A 8 -14.98 4.74 3.86
C LEU A 8 -16.21 4.36 3.04
N VAL A 9 -16.01 3.66 1.92
CA VAL A 9 -17.10 3.31 0.99
C VAL A 9 -17.13 1.82 0.76
N ASP A 10 -18.16 1.15 1.28
CA ASP A 10 -18.37 -0.29 1.15
C ASP A 10 -19.84 -0.59 1.42
N ASP A 11 -20.42 -1.58 0.76
CA ASP A 11 -21.79 -2.01 1.00
C ASP A 11 -21.94 -3.02 2.16
N GLU A 12 -20.81 -3.52 2.69
CA GLU A 12 -20.76 -4.40 3.85
C GLU A 12 -20.67 -3.61 5.16
N PRO A 13 -21.76 -3.52 5.98
CA PRO A 13 -21.75 -2.74 7.22
C PRO A 13 -20.69 -3.21 8.23
N ASP A 14 -20.49 -4.53 8.32
CA ASP A 14 -19.53 -5.14 9.26
C ASP A 14 -18.09 -4.73 8.91
N LEU A 15 -17.77 -4.61 7.61
CA LEU A 15 -16.46 -4.13 7.16
C LEU A 15 -16.29 -2.63 7.44
N LEU A 16 -17.32 -1.82 7.22
CA LEU A 16 -17.30 -0.41 7.58
C LEU A 16 -17.08 -0.20 9.08
N ASP A 17 -17.73 -1.02 9.94
CA ASP A 17 -17.51 -0.98 11.39
C ASP A 17 -16.06 -1.29 11.77
N LEU A 18 -15.47 -2.31 11.14
CA LEU A 18 -14.07 -2.68 11.36
C LEU A 18 -13.11 -1.57 10.92
N LEU A 19 -13.31 -1.02 9.72
CA LEU A 19 -12.51 0.06 9.17
C LEU A 19 -12.59 1.33 10.04
N GLU A 20 -13.80 1.70 10.46
CA GLU A 20 -14.01 2.86 11.35
C GLU A 20 -13.29 2.69 12.69
N LEU A 21 -13.38 1.49 13.29
CA LEU A 21 -12.67 1.20 14.53
C LEU A 21 -11.14 1.37 14.36
N ASP A 22 -10.60 0.95 13.22
CA ASP A 22 -9.17 1.15 12.92
C ASP A 22 -8.84 2.64 12.71
N MET A 23 -9.71 3.44 12.06
CA MET A 23 -9.53 4.90 11.95
C MET A 23 -9.51 5.55 13.32
N VAL A 24 -10.45 5.22 14.20
CA VAL A 24 -10.48 5.74 15.59
C VAL A 24 -9.19 5.39 16.35
N ARG A 25 -8.72 4.15 16.25
CA ARG A 25 -7.45 3.72 16.87
C ARG A 25 -6.22 4.47 16.34
N MET A 26 -6.28 4.94 15.11
CA MET A 26 -5.25 5.75 14.48
C MET A 26 -5.39 7.25 14.79
N GLY A 27 -6.44 7.67 15.50
CA GLY A 27 -6.72 9.08 15.81
C GLY A 27 -7.26 9.87 14.63
N LEU A 28 -7.89 9.20 13.65
CA LEU A 28 -8.47 9.77 12.45
C LEU A 28 -9.99 9.89 12.59
N ASP A 29 -10.57 10.87 11.93
CA ASP A 29 -12.00 10.98 11.75
C ASP A 29 -12.42 10.21 10.50
N SER A 30 -13.62 9.61 10.49
CA SER A 30 -14.16 8.88 9.33
C SER A 30 -15.58 9.31 9.00
N ALA A 31 -15.94 9.10 7.73
CA ALA A 31 -17.31 9.15 7.26
C ALA A 31 -17.57 7.89 6.43
N ARG A 32 -18.81 7.41 6.41
CA ARG A 32 -19.21 6.19 5.73
C ARG A 32 -20.11 6.49 4.56
N ALA A 33 -20.05 5.67 3.53
CA ALA A 33 -21.01 5.60 2.43
C ALA A 33 -21.23 4.13 2.05
N GLY A 34 -22.47 3.72 1.83
CA GLY A 34 -22.81 2.36 1.44
C GLY A 34 -22.93 2.16 -0.08
N ASN A 35 -22.76 3.22 -0.87
CA ASN A 35 -22.92 3.21 -2.31
C ASN A 35 -22.22 4.40 -2.96
N VAL A 36 -22.17 4.43 -4.30
CA VAL A 36 -21.51 5.48 -5.08
C VAL A 36 -22.20 6.83 -4.85
N THR A 37 -23.51 6.86 -4.89
CA THR A 37 -24.29 8.11 -4.75
C THR A 37 -24.01 8.80 -3.44
N GLU A 38 -24.06 8.07 -2.32
CA GLU A 38 -23.72 8.60 -0.99
C GLU A 38 -22.28 9.10 -0.91
N ALA A 39 -21.34 8.35 -1.51
CA ALA A 39 -19.93 8.74 -1.52
C ALA A 39 -19.72 10.06 -2.26
N LEU A 40 -20.32 10.24 -3.44
CA LEU A 40 -20.23 11.45 -4.22
C LEU A 40 -20.88 12.66 -3.52
N GLU A 41 -22.06 12.46 -2.90
CA GLU A 41 -22.69 13.51 -2.09
C GLU A 41 -21.82 13.96 -0.91
N GLN A 42 -21.09 13.05 -0.29
CA GLN A 42 -20.18 13.40 0.81
C GLN A 42 -18.95 14.15 0.31
N LEU A 43 -18.40 13.76 -0.84
CA LEU A 43 -17.27 14.44 -1.48
C LEU A 43 -17.63 15.89 -1.90
N GLU A 44 -18.87 16.14 -2.30
CA GLU A 44 -19.35 17.49 -2.60
C GLU A 44 -19.51 18.37 -1.34
N LYS A 45 -19.91 17.76 -0.23
CA LYS A 45 -20.22 18.48 1.03
C LYS A 45 -18.99 18.70 1.93
N SER A 46 -17.95 17.89 1.76
CA SER A 46 -16.81 17.83 2.68
C SER A 46 -15.51 17.45 1.98
N SER A 47 -14.41 17.97 2.47
CA SER A 47 -13.08 17.53 2.05
C SER A 47 -12.63 16.31 2.88
N PHE A 48 -11.92 15.40 2.22
CA PHE A 48 -11.32 14.21 2.83
C PHE A 48 -9.82 14.17 2.53
N ASP A 49 -9.06 13.61 3.45
CA ASP A 49 -7.61 13.44 3.32
C ASP A 49 -7.26 12.07 2.72
N LEU A 50 -8.24 11.14 2.65
CA LEU A 50 -8.12 9.81 2.06
C LEU A 50 -9.51 9.27 1.75
N CYS A 51 -9.64 8.51 0.66
CA CYS A 51 -10.82 7.69 0.36
C CYS A 51 -10.41 6.21 0.24
N LEU A 52 -11.16 5.34 0.92
CA LEU A 52 -11.08 3.89 0.76
C LEU A 52 -12.42 3.42 0.17
N THR A 53 -12.41 2.81 -1.01
CA THR A 53 -13.64 2.40 -1.69
C THR A 53 -13.60 0.94 -2.13
N ASP A 54 -14.73 0.22 -2.01
CA ASP A 54 -14.85 -1.05 -2.73
C ASP A 54 -14.93 -0.80 -4.25
N MET A 55 -14.52 -1.78 -5.00
CA MET A 55 -14.64 -1.82 -6.46
C MET A 55 -16.10 -1.96 -6.90
N ARG A 56 -16.90 -2.76 -6.18
CA ARG A 56 -18.29 -3.07 -6.52
C ARG A 56 -19.22 -2.56 -5.44
N LEU A 57 -20.13 -1.70 -5.84
CA LEU A 57 -21.13 -1.09 -4.98
C LEU A 57 -22.52 -1.35 -5.57
N PRO A 58 -23.60 -1.28 -4.78
CA PRO A 58 -24.96 -1.63 -5.23
C PRO A 58 -25.47 -0.82 -6.43
N ASP A 59 -25.04 0.43 -6.55
CA ASP A 59 -25.45 1.39 -7.56
C ASP A 59 -24.39 1.70 -8.63
N GLY A 60 -23.20 1.01 -8.57
CA GLY A 60 -22.17 1.24 -9.56
C GLY A 60 -20.79 0.69 -9.18
N GLU A 61 -19.78 1.15 -9.88
CA GLU A 61 -18.39 0.77 -9.63
C GLU A 61 -17.66 1.85 -8.83
N GLY A 62 -16.85 1.45 -7.85
CA GLY A 62 -15.98 2.35 -7.10
C GLY A 62 -15.00 3.13 -7.96
N LEU A 63 -14.71 2.65 -9.18
CA LEU A 63 -13.92 3.39 -10.17
C LEU A 63 -14.53 4.75 -10.54
N SER A 64 -15.86 4.92 -10.46
CA SER A 64 -16.50 6.22 -10.67
C SER A 64 -16.12 7.23 -9.59
N ILE A 65 -16.00 6.76 -8.35
CA ILE A 65 -15.54 7.58 -7.21
C ILE A 65 -14.05 7.95 -7.42
N VAL A 66 -13.21 6.99 -7.83
CA VAL A 66 -11.80 7.25 -8.12
C VAL A 66 -11.64 8.34 -9.18
N ARG A 67 -12.39 8.25 -10.30
CA ARG A 67 -12.35 9.25 -11.38
C ARG A 67 -12.86 10.61 -10.89
N HIS A 68 -13.96 10.64 -10.16
CA HIS A 68 -14.51 11.86 -9.61
C HIS A 68 -13.49 12.60 -8.71
N ILE A 69 -12.82 11.87 -7.83
CA ILE A 69 -11.78 12.43 -6.96
C ILE A 69 -10.58 12.90 -7.78
N ALA A 70 -10.13 12.13 -8.78
CA ALA A 70 -9.03 12.54 -9.65
C ALA A 70 -9.32 13.84 -10.42
N GLU A 71 -10.59 14.09 -10.77
CA GLU A 71 -11.02 15.30 -11.51
C GLU A 71 -11.27 16.50 -10.59
N HIS A 72 -11.85 16.30 -9.40
CA HIS A 72 -12.35 17.38 -8.55
C HIS A 72 -11.55 17.61 -7.27
N ALA A 73 -10.79 16.59 -6.80
CA ALA A 73 -10.00 16.65 -5.57
C ALA A 73 -8.68 15.85 -5.72
N PRO A 74 -7.81 16.20 -6.69
CA PRO A 74 -6.61 15.39 -7.04
C PRO A 74 -5.60 15.23 -5.88
N GLU A 75 -5.67 16.06 -4.86
CA GLU A 75 -4.84 15.96 -3.66
C GLU A 75 -5.33 14.86 -2.69
N THR A 76 -6.56 14.34 -2.88
CA THR A 76 -7.12 13.30 -2.04
C THR A 76 -6.72 11.93 -2.59
N PRO A 77 -5.81 11.18 -1.94
CA PRO A 77 -5.47 9.84 -2.36
C PRO A 77 -6.67 8.91 -2.24
N VAL A 78 -6.81 7.98 -3.20
CA VAL A 78 -7.87 6.97 -3.20
C VAL A 78 -7.24 5.59 -3.28
N ALA A 79 -7.63 4.69 -2.39
CA ALA A 79 -7.30 3.27 -2.52
C ALA A 79 -8.56 2.43 -2.72
N VAL A 80 -8.43 1.40 -3.55
CA VAL A 80 -9.51 0.46 -3.83
C VAL A 80 -9.32 -0.80 -2.99
N ILE A 81 -10.37 -1.23 -2.29
CA ILE A 81 -10.43 -2.47 -1.52
C ILE A 81 -11.45 -3.37 -2.20
N THR A 82 -11.12 -4.61 -2.56
CA THR A 82 -12.04 -5.47 -3.30
C THR A 82 -11.87 -6.96 -3.02
N ALA A 83 -12.96 -7.71 -3.12
CA ALA A 83 -12.95 -9.18 -3.07
C ALA A 83 -12.48 -9.82 -4.40
N PHE A 84 -12.39 -9.05 -5.47
CA PHE A 84 -12.07 -9.54 -6.82
C PHE A 84 -10.69 -9.06 -7.26
N GLY A 85 -9.66 -9.76 -6.76
CA GLY A 85 -8.25 -9.48 -7.05
C GLY A 85 -7.80 -9.99 -8.41
N SER A 86 -8.33 -9.44 -9.53
CA SER A 86 -7.70 -9.68 -10.83
C SER A 86 -6.65 -8.61 -11.12
N ALA A 87 -5.56 -9.00 -11.79
CA ALA A 87 -4.54 -8.04 -12.24
C ALA A 87 -5.15 -6.93 -13.12
N GLU A 88 -6.17 -7.27 -13.90
CA GLU A 88 -6.90 -6.32 -14.75
C GLU A 88 -7.64 -5.25 -13.93
N SER A 89 -8.31 -5.67 -12.84
CA SER A 89 -9.02 -4.75 -11.94
C SER A 89 -8.06 -3.82 -11.20
N ALA A 90 -6.92 -4.34 -10.76
CA ALA A 90 -5.87 -3.54 -10.12
C ALA A 90 -5.30 -2.49 -11.08
N VAL A 91 -4.97 -2.90 -12.31
CA VAL A 91 -4.48 -2.00 -13.38
C VAL A 91 -5.54 -0.94 -13.72
N ALA A 92 -6.82 -1.33 -13.80
CA ALA A 92 -7.90 -0.39 -14.07
C ALA A 92 -8.04 0.67 -12.95
N ALA A 93 -7.94 0.26 -11.68
CA ALA A 93 -7.98 1.17 -10.54
C ALA A 93 -6.81 2.17 -10.56
N LEU A 94 -5.58 1.70 -10.78
CA LEU A 94 -4.39 2.55 -10.84
C LEU A 94 -4.45 3.50 -12.05
N LYS A 95 -4.90 3.03 -13.22
CA LYS A 95 -5.11 3.90 -14.40
C LYS A 95 -6.21 4.96 -14.19
N ALA A 96 -7.20 4.67 -13.37
CA ALA A 96 -8.25 5.61 -13.01
C ALA A 96 -7.77 6.69 -12.01
N GLY A 97 -6.60 6.52 -11.40
CA GLY A 97 -6.00 7.47 -10.45
C GLY A 97 -5.95 6.97 -9.00
N ALA A 98 -6.30 5.72 -8.73
CA ALA A 98 -6.08 5.14 -7.40
C ALA A 98 -4.56 5.06 -7.11
N PHE A 99 -4.17 5.40 -5.88
CA PHE A 99 -2.75 5.30 -5.49
C PHE A 99 -2.38 3.88 -5.07
N ASP A 100 -3.36 3.07 -4.65
CA ASP A 100 -3.14 1.70 -4.22
C ASP A 100 -4.40 0.83 -4.38
N TYR A 101 -4.20 -0.48 -4.30
CA TYR A 101 -5.22 -1.49 -4.47
C TYR A 101 -4.98 -2.63 -3.48
N VAL A 102 -6.02 -3.03 -2.73
CA VAL A 102 -5.94 -4.06 -1.69
C VAL A 102 -7.02 -5.11 -1.87
N GLU A 103 -6.64 -6.37 -1.83
CA GLU A 103 -7.56 -7.49 -1.92
C GLU A 103 -8.13 -7.87 -0.54
N LYS A 104 -9.46 -8.08 -0.47
CA LYS A 104 -10.15 -8.67 0.69
C LYS A 104 -9.74 -10.16 0.82
N PRO A 105 -9.56 -10.70 2.03
CA PRO A 105 -9.83 -10.10 3.33
C PRO A 105 -8.78 -9.09 3.76
N VAL A 106 -9.24 -7.96 4.28
CA VAL A 106 -8.37 -6.87 4.73
C VAL A 106 -8.03 -7.08 6.20
N THR A 107 -6.74 -7.19 6.50
CA THR A 107 -6.30 -7.24 7.90
C THR A 107 -6.07 -5.83 8.45
N PRO A 108 -6.26 -5.60 9.77
CA PRO A 108 -6.00 -4.30 10.39
C PRO A 108 -4.60 -3.73 10.10
N GLU A 109 -3.60 -4.61 9.96
CA GLU A 109 -2.22 -4.22 9.64
C GLU A 109 -2.12 -3.67 8.22
N LYS A 110 -2.80 -4.30 7.24
CA LYS A 110 -2.83 -3.83 5.84
C LYS A 110 -3.51 -2.47 5.76
N VAL A 111 -4.67 -2.31 6.42
CA VAL A 111 -5.40 -1.02 6.46
C VAL A 111 -4.53 0.08 7.05
N ARG A 112 -3.93 -0.16 8.21
CA ARG A 112 -3.06 0.83 8.86
C ARG A 112 -1.85 1.21 8.01
N SER A 113 -1.25 0.24 7.34
CA SER A 113 -0.13 0.49 6.42
C SER A 113 -0.57 1.37 5.24
N LEU A 114 -1.71 1.05 4.63
CA LEU A 114 -2.31 1.79 3.53
C LEU A 114 -2.59 3.25 3.92
N VAL A 115 -3.32 3.44 5.04
CA VAL A 115 -3.70 4.76 5.54
C VAL A 115 -2.47 5.62 5.87
N ARG A 116 -1.45 5.05 6.50
CA ARG A 116 -0.20 5.76 6.78
C ARG A 116 0.54 6.18 5.52
N SER A 117 0.60 5.30 4.54
CA SER A 117 1.22 5.60 3.25
C SER A 117 0.51 6.76 2.56
N ALA A 118 -0.83 6.73 2.54
CA ALA A 118 -1.66 7.76 1.91
C ALA A 118 -1.53 9.14 2.58
N LEU A 119 -1.67 9.17 3.90
CA LEU A 119 -1.70 10.41 4.66
C LEU A 119 -0.31 10.98 4.97
N LYS A 120 0.77 10.30 4.54
CA LYS A 120 2.16 10.65 4.90
C LYS A 120 2.29 10.92 6.42
N VAL A 121 1.47 10.23 7.22
CA VAL A 121 1.51 10.34 8.68
C VAL A 121 2.87 9.81 9.11
N PRO A 122 3.71 10.63 9.77
CA PRO A 122 4.96 10.11 10.32
C PRO A 122 4.61 8.92 11.21
N GLU A 123 5.32 7.83 11.04
CA GLU A 123 5.23 6.75 12.03
C GLU A 123 5.51 7.38 13.40
N PRO A 124 4.77 7.01 14.46
CA PRO A 124 5.13 7.43 15.80
C PRO A 124 6.62 7.11 15.95
N VAL A 125 7.41 8.14 16.25
CA VAL A 125 8.86 8.09 16.39
C VAL A 125 9.20 6.86 17.22
N GLY A 126 9.55 5.78 16.57
CA GLY A 126 9.78 4.52 17.22
C GLY A 126 10.13 3.36 16.30
N ILE A 127 9.58 3.28 15.10
CA ILE A 127 9.99 2.21 14.17
C ILE A 127 9.63 2.64 12.74
N THR A 128 10.54 3.27 12.03
CA THR A 128 10.52 3.28 10.57
C THR A 128 10.58 1.83 10.08
N ARG A 129 9.84 1.46 9.04
CA ARG A 129 9.89 0.11 8.46
C ARG A 129 11.32 -0.33 8.06
N GLY A 130 12.26 0.64 7.98
CA GLY A 130 13.68 0.43 7.81
C GLY A 130 14.46 0.17 9.10
N ASP A 131 13.92 0.62 10.26
CA ASP A 131 14.58 0.57 11.56
C ASP A 131 14.04 -0.52 12.50
N ARG A 132 13.36 -1.54 12.00
CA ARG A 132 13.14 -2.73 12.82
C ARG A 132 14.50 -3.40 13.00
N PRO A 133 15.15 -3.25 14.17
CA PRO A 133 16.40 -3.94 14.40
C PRO A 133 16.11 -5.43 14.28
N LEU A 134 16.99 -6.18 13.64
CA LEU A 134 16.96 -7.63 13.74
C LEU A 134 17.12 -7.98 15.21
N VAL A 135 15.97 -8.27 15.87
CA VAL A 135 15.91 -8.51 17.30
C VAL A 135 16.42 -9.91 17.60
N GLY A 136 17.19 -10.04 18.66
CA GLY A 136 17.69 -11.31 19.15
C GLY A 136 19.21 -11.29 19.37
N ASN A 137 19.65 -11.95 20.46
CA ASN A 137 21.07 -12.06 20.84
C ASN A 137 21.56 -13.51 20.75
N SER A 138 20.82 -14.38 20.07
CA SER A 138 21.31 -15.74 19.80
C SER A 138 22.55 -15.71 18.90
N PRO A 139 23.47 -16.67 19.03
CA PRO A 139 24.67 -16.72 18.19
C PRO A 139 24.39 -16.63 16.69
N PRO A 140 23.36 -17.29 16.11
CA PRO A 140 23.00 -17.12 14.71
C PRO A 140 22.61 -15.68 14.35
N MET A 141 21.88 -14.97 15.22
CA MET A 141 21.46 -13.59 14.97
C MET A 141 22.64 -12.60 14.99
N VAL A 142 23.61 -12.84 15.84
CA VAL A 142 24.87 -12.06 15.86
C VAL A 142 25.62 -12.25 14.55
N LEU A 143 25.73 -13.49 14.06
CA LEU A 143 26.38 -13.78 12.77
C LEU A 143 25.64 -13.15 11.59
N VAL A 144 24.30 -13.19 11.56
CA VAL A 144 23.49 -12.56 10.51
C VAL A 144 23.72 -11.05 10.48
N ARG A 145 23.73 -10.36 11.64
CA ARG A 145 24.03 -8.94 11.70
C ARG A 145 25.42 -8.58 11.17
N ALA A 146 26.44 -9.32 11.61
CA ALA A 146 27.81 -9.12 11.11
C ALA A 146 27.92 -9.35 9.59
N LEU A 147 27.18 -10.34 9.06
CA LEU A 147 27.12 -10.61 7.64
C LEU A 147 26.43 -9.44 6.88
N ILE A 148 25.31 -8.92 7.40
CA ILE A 148 24.61 -7.75 6.82
C ILE A 148 25.53 -6.55 6.75
N GLU A 149 26.25 -6.21 7.82
CA GLU A 149 27.22 -5.12 7.82
C GLU A 149 28.34 -5.32 6.79
N LYS A 150 28.78 -6.54 6.58
CA LYS A 150 29.80 -6.88 5.57
C LYS A 150 29.26 -6.73 4.15
N VAL A 151 28.06 -7.27 3.85
CA VAL A 151 27.49 -7.26 2.49
C VAL A 151 26.94 -5.89 2.11
N SER A 152 26.52 -5.05 3.06
CA SER A 152 26.03 -3.70 2.79
C SER A 152 27.08 -2.78 2.14
N ARG A 153 28.36 -3.07 2.36
CA ARG A 153 29.48 -2.34 1.74
C ARG A 153 29.80 -2.82 0.31
N SER A 154 29.19 -3.93 -0.12
CA SER A 154 29.39 -4.51 -1.45
C SER A 154 28.35 -4.01 -2.45
N GLN A 155 28.73 -3.91 -3.73
CA GLN A 155 27.82 -3.67 -4.86
C GLN A 155 27.29 -4.97 -5.48
N ALA A 156 27.72 -6.13 -4.97
CA ALA A 156 27.30 -7.42 -5.48
C ALA A 156 25.81 -7.71 -5.16
N PRO A 157 25.11 -8.45 -6.03
CA PRO A 157 23.78 -8.93 -5.72
C PRO A 157 23.76 -9.78 -4.45
N VAL A 158 22.79 -9.53 -3.56
CA VAL A 158 22.62 -10.26 -2.31
C VAL A 158 21.36 -11.13 -2.40
N PHE A 159 21.50 -12.42 -2.17
CA PHE A 159 20.39 -13.36 -2.13
C PHE A 159 20.07 -13.72 -0.68
N VAL A 160 18.85 -13.43 -0.21
CA VAL A 160 18.40 -13.67 1.16
C VAL A 160 17.39 -14.81 1.19
N THR A 161 17.74 -15.93 1.85
CA THR A 161 16.87 -17.11 1.97
C THR A 161 16.40 -17.32 3.41
N GLY A 162 15.31 -18.05 3.57
CA GLY A 162 14.74 -18.43 4.85
C GLY A 162 13.23 -18.70 4.75
N GLU A 163 12.67 -19.28 5.79
CA GLU A 163 11.24 -19.58 5.88
C GLU A 163 10.37 -18.29 5.89
N THR A 164 9.07 -18.46 5.61
CA THR A 164 8.13 -17.34 5.67
C THR A 164 8.06 -16.79 7.10
N GLY A 165 8.10 -15.46 7.25
CA GLY A 165 8.05 -14.80 8.56
C GLY A 165 9.40 -14.63 9.28
N THR A 166 10.51 -15.15 8.76
CA THR A 166 11.85 -15.07 9.41
C THR A 166 12.51 -13.69 9.35
N GLY A 167 11.87 -12.68 8.72
CA GLY A 167 12.42 -11.33 8.64
C GLY A 167 13.34 -11.04 7.45
N LYS A 168 13.24 -11.81 6.35
CA LYS A 168 14.03 -11.58 5.12
C LYS A 168 13.93 -10.13 4.59
N GLU A 169 12.74 -9.55 4.62
CA GLU A 169 12.54 -8.16 4.21
C GLU A 169 13.28 -7.18 5.13
N VAL A 170 13.25 -7.44 6.44
CA VAL A 170 13.98 -6.61 7.42
C VAL A 170 15.48 -6.67 7.14
N ALA A 171 16.02 -7.85 6.84
CA ALA A 171 17.42 -8.02 6.48
C ALA A 171 17.77 -7.24 5.18
N ALA A 172 16.93 -7.35 4.14
CA ALA A 172 17.14 -6.64 2.88
C ALA A 172 17.12 -5.11 3.06
N ARG A 173 16.18 -4.57 3.83
CA ARG A 173 16.12 -3.13 4.17
C ARG A 173 17.34 -2.68 4.97
N LEU A 174 17.81 -3.50 5.89
CA LEU A 174 18.99 -3.20 6.69
C LEU A 174 20.28 -3.18 5.82
N VAL A 175 20.40 -4.11 4.86
CA VAL A 175 21.49 -4.07 3.86
C VAL A 175 21.45 -2.77 3.07
N HIS A 176 20.27 -2.30 2.64
CA HIS A 176 20.12 -1.05 1.92
C HIS A 176 20.48 0.17 2.80
N SER A 177 19.94 0.26 4.02
CA SER A 177 20.13 1.40 4.92
C SER A 177 21.57 1.57 5.42
N LEU A 178 22.34 0.48 5.49
CA LEU A 178 23.76 0.48 5.82
C LEU A 178 24.67 0.61 4.60
N GLY A 179 24.11 0.56 3.40
CA GLY A 179 24.84 0.58 2.15
C GLY A 179 25.15 1.97 1.61
N ALA A 180 26.01 2.04 0.59
CA ALA A 180 26.39 3.30 -0.08
C ALA A 180 25.22 4.01 -0.78
N ARG A 181 24.07 3.34 -0.94
CA ARG A 181 22.85 3.86 -1.57
C ARG A 181 21.71 4.10 -0.57
N ALA A 182 22.01 4.23 0.71
CA ALA A 182 21.04 4.42 1.79
C ALA A 182 20.12 5.63 1.56
N GLU A 183 20.62 6.70 0.95
CA GLU A 183 19.84 7.89 0.60
C GLU A 183 18.95 7.71 -0.66
N GLY A 184 19.13 6.62 -1.38
CA GLY A 184 18.34 6.30 -2.56
C GLY A 184 17.03 5.56 -2.22
N PRO A 185 16.12 5.44 -3.18
CA PRO A 185 14.87 4.74 -2.95
C PRO A 185 15.09 3.22 -2.77
N PHE A 186 14.44 2.63 -1.76
CA PHE A 186 14.31 1.18 -1.63
C PHE A 186 13.04 0.72 -2.37
N VAL A 187 13.21 0.14 -3.56
CA VAL A 187 12.08 -0.33 -4.38
C VAL A 187 11.85 -1.82 -4.10
N ALA A 188 10.78 -2.13 -3.38
CA ALA A 188 10.38 -3.51 -3.12
C ALA A 188 9.41 -3.99 -4.22
N VAL A 189 9.73 -5.11 -4.88
CA VAL A 189 8.88 -5.72 -5.90
C VAL A 189 8.47 -7.11 -5.44
N ASN A 190 7.15 -7.37 -5.42
CA ASN A 190 6.62 -8.70 -5.14
C ASN A 190 6.44 -9.46 -6.45
N CYS A 191 7.47 -10.24 -6.83
CA CYS A 191 7.43 -11.03 -8.07
C CYS A 191 6.29 -12.06 -8.11
N GLY A 192 5.82 -12.55 -6.96
CA GLY A 192 4.68 -13.48 -6.89
C GLY A 192 3.33 -12.84 -7.18
N ALA A 193 3.25 -11.51 -7.16
CA ALA A 193 2.05 -10.75 -7.50
C ALA A 193 2.03 -10.30 -8.99
N ILE A 194 3.14 -10.48 -9.71
CA ILE A 194 3.26 -10.12 -11.13
C ILE A 194 3.04 -11.36 -11.98
N PRO A 195 2.05 -11.37 -12.90
CA PRO A 195 1.91 -12.46 -13.87
C PRO A 195 3.19 -12.66 -14.69
N GLU A 196 3.56 -13.93 -14.96
CA GLU A 196 4.81 -14.25 -15.68
C GLU A 196 4.94 -13.52 -17.02
N ASN A 197 3.83 -13.38 -17.75
CA ASN A 197 3.77 -12.70 -19.05
C ASN A 197 3.96 -11.17 -18.97
N LEU A 198 3.86 -10.58 -17.80
CA LEU A 198 4.04 -9.13 -17.59
C LEU A 198 5.37 -8.79 -16.88
N MET A 199 6.07 -9.80 -16.39
CA MET A 199 7.27 -9.62 -15.56
C MET A 199 8.36 -8.83 -16.29
N GLU A 200 8.65 -9.14 -17.55
CA GLU A 200 9.64 -8.41 -18.33
C GLU A 200 9.25 -6.94 -18.55
N SER A 201 7.99 -6.69 -18.87
CA SER A 201 7.51 -5.32 -19.09
C SER A 201 7.47 -4.47 -17.82
N GLU A 202 7.17 -5.09 -16.68
CA GLU A 202 7.17 -4.42 -15.38
C GLU A 202 8.59 -4.10 -14.88
N PHE A 203 9.55 -4.99 -15.12
CA PHE A 203 10.95 -4.77 -14.71
C PHE A 203 11.74 -3.87 -15.64
N PHE A 204 11.54 -3.97 -16.94
CA PHE A 204 12.38 -3.31 -17.96
C PHE A 204 11.64 -2.26 -18.77
N GLY A 205 10.31 -2.14 -18.55
CA GLY A 205 9.46 -1.30 -19.36
C GLY A 205 9.26 -1.82 -20.79
N TYR A 206 8.47 -1.12 -21.56
CA TYR A 206 8.23 -1.44 -22.96
C TYR A 206 8.15 -0.18 -23.83
N ARG A 207 8.41 -0.34 -25.13
CA ARG A 207 8.18 0.74 -26.08
C ARG A 207 6.71 0.80 -26.46
N LYS A 208 6.17 2.02 -26.59
CA LYS A 208 4.79 2.23 -27.05
C LYS A 208 4.56 1.47 -28.36
N GLY A 209 3.54 0.59 -28.40
CA GLY A 209 3.22 -0.23 -29.56
C GLY A 209 3.92 -1.59 -29.62
N ALA A 210 4.66 -2.02 -28.59
CA ALA A 210 5.37 -3.29 -28.58
C ALA A 210 4.44 -4.52 -28.54
N PHE A 211 3.21 -4.36 -28.02
CA PHE A 211 2.16 -5.38 -27.99
C PHE A 211 0.77 -4.74 -27.96
N THR A 212 -0.28 -5.50 -28.23
CA THR A 212 -1.67 -5.03 -28.19
C THR A 212 -2.03 -4.56 -26.78
N GLY A 213 -2.15 -3.23 -26.61
CA GLY A 213 -2.39 -2.57 -25.31
C GLY A 213 -1.19 -1.80 -24.73
N ALA A 214 -0.06 -1.80 -25.44
CA ALA A 214 1.13 -1.03 -25.05
C ALA A 214 1.04 0.46 -25.45
#